data_636dbedb280cfd1c0b6c9a95c2055a7b
#
_entry.id   636dbedb280cfd1c0b6c9a95c2055a7b
#
_cell.length_a   1.000
_cell.length_b   1.000
_cell.length_c   1.000
_cell.angle_alpha   90.00
_cell.angle_beta   90.00
_cell.angle_gamma   90.00
#
_symmetry.space_group_name_H-M   'P 1'
#
loop_
_entity.id
_entity.type
_entity.pdbx_description
1 polymer ?
#
loop_
_entity_poly.entity_id
_entity_poly.type
_entity_poly.pdbx_seq_one_letter_code
_entity_poly.pdbx_strand_id
1 'polypeptide(L)'
;MNVVPAQLAGVQSIAIASPPQRDHGGWPHPTILAAARMLGIDEVYAAGGAQAIAWFAFGSGDTVAADSPGYCPPVSVVTGPGNIYVTAAKRLLRGVIGIDSEAGPTEIMVLADDSADPVHVAADLISQAEHDVIAASILVTDSDSLAAEVEKVLAPMVAATKHSERIGQALSGSQSAIVLVRD
;
A
#
# COMPACT_ATOMS: atom_id res chain seq x y z
N MET A 1 -3.72 -8.55 8.07
CA MET A 1 -4.71 -7.51 8.43
C MET A 1 -6.08 -7.80 7.84
N ASN A 2 -6.24 -8.13 6.54
CA ASN A 2 -7.56 -8.31 5.92
C ASN A 2 -8.26 -9.63 6.27
N VAL A 3 -7.53 -10.74 6.42
CA VAL A 3 -8.09 -12.08 6.64
C VAL A 3 -8.83 -12.20 7.98
N VAL A 4 -8.20 -11.77 9.07
CA VAL A 4 -8.79 -11.92 10.42
C VAL A 4 -10.13 -11.17 10.56
N PRO A 5 -10.26 -9.91 10.14
CA PRO A 5 -11.56 -9.24 10.12
C PRO A 5 -12.60 -9.95 9.28
N ALA A 6 -12.23 -10.49 8.11
CA ALA A 6 -13.14 -11.24 7.26
C ALA A 6 -13.63 -12.54 7.94
N GLN A 7 -12.73 -13.27 8.60
CA GLN A 7 -13.10 -14.47 9.37
C GLN A 7 -14.03 -14.14 10.54
N LEU A 8 -13.75 -13.04 11.28
CA LEU A 8 -14.61 -12.59 12.38
C LEU A 8 -15.97 -12.13 11.88
N ALA A 9 -16.06 -11.59 10.67
CA ALA A 9 -17.31 -11.22 10.01
C ALA A 9 -18.09 -12.42 9.46
N GLY A 10 -17.56 -13.65 9.58
CA GLY A 10 -18.21 -14.86 9.11
C GLY A 10 -18.15 -15.09 7.60
N VAL A 11 -17.17 -14.47 6.91
CA VAL A 11 -16.95 -14.72 5.48
C VAL A 11 -16.54 -16.18 5.28
N GLN A 12 -17.31 -16.91 4.46
CA GLN A 12 -17.16 -18.35 4.32
C GLN A 12 -16.01 -18.76 3.40
N SER A 13 -15.72 -17.97 2.37
CA SER A 13 -14.64 -18.24 1.41
C SER A 13 -13.73 -17.03 1.33
N ILE A 14 -12.43 -17.26 1.54
CA ILE A 14 -11.41 -16.22 1.53
C ILE A 14 -10.24 -16.70 0.69
N ALA A 15 -9.91 -15.96 -0.37
CA ALA A 15 -8.75 -16.19 -1.20
C ALA A 15 -7.73 -15.06 -1.06
N ILE A 16 -6.46 -15.39 -1.23
CA ILE A 16 -5.35 -14.42 -1.21
C ILE A 16 -4.70 -14.39 -2.59
N ALA A 17 -4.51 -13.19 -3.16
CA ALA A 17 -3.61 -12.96 -4.28
C ALA A 17 -2.33 -12.30 -3.78
N SER A 18 -1.19 -12.84 -4.16
CA SER A 18 0.12 -12.28 -3.85
C SER A 18 1.04 -12.42 -5.07
N PRO A 19 1.79 -11.36 -5.43
CA PRO A 19 2.66 -11.40 -6.62
C PRO A 19 3.66 -12.54 -6.56
N PRO A 20 3.91 -13.21 -7.71
CA PRO A 20 4.96 -14.21 -7.83
C PRO A 20 6.34 -13.58 -7.61
N GLN A 21 7.22 -14.25 -6.88
CA GLN A 21 8.57 -13.81 -6.58
C GLN A 21 9.59 -14.62 -7.39
N ARG A 22 10.50 -13.96 -8.09
CA ARG A 22 11.54 -14.63 -8.90
C ARG A 22 12.46 -15.50 -8.04
N ASP A 23 12.84 -14.99 -6.87
CA ASP A 23 13.74 -15.68 -5.93
C ASP A 23 13.09 -16.89 -5.26
N HIS A 24 11.79 -17.06 -5.43
CA HIS A 24 11.01 -18.18 -4.89
C HIS A 24 10.34 -19.02 -6.00
N GLY A 25 10.97 -19.10 -7.17
CA GLY A 25 10.51 -19.95 -8.27
C GLY A 25 9.12 -19.59 -8.81
N GLY A 26 8.70 -18.34 -8.70
CA GLY A 26 7.38 -17.88 -9.13
C GLY A 26 6.27 -18.05 -8.11
N TRP A 27 6.57 -18.52 -6.90
CA TRP A 27 5.63 -18.59 -5.80
C TRP A 27 5.54 -17.25 -5.03
N PRO A 28 4.45 -17.00 -4.31
CA PRO A 28 4.38 -15.94 -3.32
C PRO A 28 5.49 -16.09 -2.26
N HIS A 29 5.86 -14.98 -1.61
CA HIS A 29 6.89 -15.02 -0.57
C HIS A 29 6.55 -16.06 0.51
N PRO A 30 7.51 -16.91 0.98
CA PRO A 30 7.25 -17.97 1.95
C PRO A 30 6.57 -17.51 3.24
N THR A 31 6.87 -16.30 3.71
CA THR A 31 6.20 -15.72 4.89
C THR A 31 4.70 -15.52 4.66
N ILE A 32 4.28 -15.14 3.44
CA ILE A 32 2.85 -14.98 3.09
C ILE A 32 2.16 -16.34 3.09
N LEU A 33 2.81 -17.35 2.51
CA LEU A 33 2.27 -18.73 2.49
C LEU A 33 2.16 -19.31 3.91
N ALA A 34 3.17 -19.08 4.75
CA ALA A 34 3.14 -19.50 6.16
C ALA A 34 2.00 -18.80 6.94
N ALA A 35 1.82 -17.48 6.76
CA ALA A 35 0.75 -16.73 7.38
C ALA A 35 -0.64 -17.20 6.90
N ALA A 36 -0.81 -17.44 5.59
CA ALA A 36 -2.05 -18.01 5.04
C ALA A 36 -2.37 -19.36 5.68
N ARG A 37 -1.37 -20.26 5.76
CA ARG A 37 -1.53 -21.58 6.40
C ARG A 37 -1.92 -21.48 7.88
N MET A 38 -1.29 -20.58 8.63
CA MET A 38 -1.64 -20.34 10.05
C MET A 38 -3.06 -19.83 10.23
N LEU A 39 -3.58 -19.09 9.27
CA LEU A 39 -4.94 -18.53 9.27
C LEU A 39 -5.97 -19.50 8.64
N GLY A 40 -5.56 -20.70 8.22
CA GLY A 40 -6.45 -21.67 7.59
C GLY A 40 -6.92 -21.28 6.19
N ILE A 41 -6.14 -20.49 5.46
CA ILE A 41 -6.43 -20.10 4.08
C ILE A 41 -5.69 -21.06 3.14
N ASP A 42 -6.45 -21.82 2.39
CA ASP A 42 -5.93 -22.79 1.42
C ASP A 42 -5.89 -22.24 -0.03
N GLU A 43 -6.67 -21.18 -0.31
CA GLU A 43 -6.72 -20.55 -1.62
C GLU A 43 -5.73 -19.37 -1.69
N VAL A 44 -4.55 -19.61 -2.28
CA VAL A 44 -3.50 -18.59 -2.48
C VAL A 44 -3.07 -18.60 -3.94
N TYR A 45 -3.29 -17.49 -4.62
CA TYR A 45 -2.98 -17.30 -6.05
C TYR A 45 -1.70 -16.48 -6.23
N ALA A 46 -0.78 -17.00 -7.06
CA ALA A 46 0.45 -16.31 -7.44
C ALA A 46 0.17 -15.23 -8.50
N ALA A 47 -0.58 -14.21 -8.13
CA ALA A 47 -1.00 -13.11 -8.98
C ALA A 47 -0.96 -11.79 -8.23
N GLY A 48 -0.76 -10.69 -8.95
CA GLY A 48 -0.72 -9.34 -8.37
C GLY A 48 -1.08 -8.28 -9.40
N GLY A 49 -1.15 -7.03 -8.98
CA GLY A 49 -1.47 -5.91 -9.86
C GLY A 49 -2.94 -5.86 -10.30
N ALA A 50 -3.22 -5.04 -11.32
CA ALA A 50 -4.57 -4.83 -11.86
C ALA A 50 -5.21 -6.14 -12.36
N GLN A 51 -4.40 -7.01 -12.95
CA GLN A 51 -4.86 -8.31 -13.47
C GLN A 51 -5.40 -9.24 -12.38
N ALA A 52 -4.85 -9.20 -11.16
CA ALA A 52 -5.39 -9.98 -10.04
C ALA A 52 -6.77 -9.47 -9.62
N ILE A 53 -7.00 -8.16 -9.65
CA ILE A 53 -8.30 -7.55 -9.37
C ILE A 53 -9.32 -7.97 -10.41
N ALA A 54 -8.96 -7.90 -11.70
CA ALA A 54 -9.83 -8.34 -12.79
C ALA A 54 -10.12 -9.85 -12.71
N TRP A 55 -9.12 -10.65 -12.40
CA TRP A 55 -9.30 -12.09 -12.24
C TRP A 55 -10.24 -12.41 -11.09
N PHE A 56 -10.11 -11.79 -9.95
CA PHE A 56 -11.07 -11.96 -8.85
C PHE A 56 -12.48 -11.48 -9.20
N ALA A 57 -12.61 -10.41 -9.98
CA ALA A 57 -13.91 -9.89 -10.39
C ALA A 57 -14.67 -10.84 -11.34
N PHE A 58 -13.97 -11.45 -12.30
CA PHE A 58 -14.57 -12.25 -13.35
C PHE A 58 -14.33 -13.75 -13.22
N GLY A 59 -13.46 -14.15 -12.30
CA GLY A 59 -13.04 -15.55 -12.13
C GLY A 59 -12.16 -16.05 -13.28
N SER A 60 -11.94 -17.35 -13.30
CA SER A 60 -11.19 -18.05 -14.35
C SER A 60 -11.98 -18.22 -15.65
N GLY A 61 -13.26 -17.88 -15.67
CA GLY A 61 -14.15 -18.12 -16.81
C GLY A 61 -14.22 -19.61 -17.19
N ASP A 62 -14.65 -19.88 -18.41
CA ASP A 62 -14.77 -21.23 -18.97
C ASP A 62 -13.41 -21.85 -19.38
N THR A 63 -12.31 -21.13 -19.18
CA THR A 63 -10.95 -21.58 -19.57
C THR A 63 -10.35 -22.59 -18.62
N VAL A 64 -10.84 -22.64 -17.38
CA VAL A 64 -10.39 -23.55 -16.31
C VAL A 64 -11.61 -24.27 -15.75
N ALA A 65 -11.59 -25.59 -15.75
CA ALA A 65 -12.68 -26.38 -15.18
C ALA A 65 -12.81 -26.12 -13.67
N ALA A 66 -14.04 -26.10 -13.16
CA ALA A 66 -14.33 -25.73 -11.77
C ALA A 66 -13.68 -26.65 -10.70
N ASP A 67 -13.33 -27.87 -11.09
CA ASP A 67 -12.66 -28.86 -10.25
C ASP A 67 -11.13 -28.91 -10.45
N SER A 68 -10.61 -28.05 -11.34
CA SER A 68 -9.17 -28.03 -11.66
C SER A 68 -8.38 -27.18 -10.67
N PRO A 69 -7.12 -27.56 -10.38
CA PRO A 69 -6.21 -26.71 -9.66
C PRO A 69 -6.04 -25.35 -10.38
N GLY A 70 -6.18 -24.26 -9.62
CA GLY A 70 -6.09 -22.89 -10.16
C GLY A 70 -7.43 -22.30 -10.64
N TYR A 71 -8.53 -23.03 -10.52
CA TYR A 71 -9.86 -22.42 -10.69
C TYR A 71 -10.10 -21.36 -9.62
N CYS A 72 -10.53 -20.20 -10.05
CA CYS A 72 -10.92 -19.09 -9.19
C CYS A 72 -12.34 -18.66 -9.56
N PRO A 73 -13.32 -18.84 -8.69
CA PRO A 73 -14.65 -18.29 -8.94
C PRO A 73 -14.63 -16.77 -8.81
N PRO A 74 -15.58 -16.06 -9.45
CA PRO A 74 -15.77 -14.64 -9.19
C PRO A 74 -16.01 -14.39 -7.70
N VAL A 75 -15.36 -13.35 -7.14
CA VAL A 75 -15.54 -12.99 -5.74
C VAL A 75 -16.55 -11.85 -5.58
N SER A 76 -17.17 -11.74 -4.42
CA SER A 76 -18.11 -10.66 -4.12
C SER A 76 -17.41 -9.36 -3.71
N VAL A 77 -16.24 -9.46 -3.07
CA VAL A 77 -15.50 -8.31 -2.54
C VAL A 77 -14.01 -8.53 -2.68
N VAL A 78 -13.29 -7.49 -3.08
CA VAL A 78 -11.82 -7.44 -3.08
C VAL A 78 -11.34 -6.38 -2.10
N THR A 79 -10.44 -6.76 -1.20
CA THR A 79 -9.86 -5.86 -0.20
C THR A 79 -8.34 -5.85 -0.29
N GLY A 80 -7.73 -4.77 0.17
CA GLY A 80 -6.27 -4.62 0.26
C GLY A 80 -5.73 -3.43 -0.53
N PRO A 81 -4.60 -2.89 -0.09
CA PRO A 81 -3.93 -1.78 -0.78
C PRO A 81 -3.20 -2.25 -2.03
N GLY A 82 -2.84 -1.30 -2.88
CA GLY A 82 -2.03 -1.58 -4.05
C GLY A 82 -1.49 -0.30 -4.69
N ASN A 83 -0.77 -0.47 -5.78
CA ASN A 83 -0.26 0.65 -6.57
C ASN A 83 -1.39 1.31 -7.38
N ILE A 84 -1.05 2.37 -8.13
CA ILE A 84 -1.99 3.13 -8.96
C ILE A 84 -2.81 2.26 -9.94
N TYR A 85 -2.22 1.18 -10.45
CA TYR A 85 -2.91 0.25 -11.38
C TYR A 85 -3.95 -0.60 -10.65
N VAL A 86 -3.66 -1.02 -9.43
CA VAL A 86 -4.62 -1.74 -8.56
C VAL A 86 -5.78 -0.81 -8.20
N THR A 87 -5.48 0.43 -7.83
CA THR A 87 -6.50 1.45 -7.53
C THR A 87 -7.38 1.73 -8.75
N ALA A 88 -6.78 1.89 -9.93
CA ALA A 88 -7.52 2.09 -11.17
C ALA A 88 -8.42 0.88 -11.50
N ALA A 89 -7.92 -0.35 -11.33
CA ALA A 89 -8.71 -1.55 -11.54
C ALA A 89 -9.89 -1.66 -10.57
N LYS A 90 -9.67 -1.39 -9.27
CA LYS A 90 -10.74 -1.35 -8.27
C LYS A 90 -11.81 -0.31 -8.64
N ARG A 91 -11.41 0.89 -9.05
CA ARG A 91 -12.32 1.95 -9.50
C ARG A 91 -13.17 1.51 -10.68
N LEU A 92 -12.56 0.93 -11.69
CA LEU A 92 -13.26 0.45 -12.90
C LEU A 92 -14.24 -0.69 -12.62
N LEU A 93 -13.93 -1.55 -11.64
CA LEU A 93 -14.70 -2.74 -11.33
C LEU A 93 -15.67 -2.57 -10.15
N ARG A 94 -15.72 -1.39 -9.53
CA ARG A 94 -16.58 -1.07 -8.38
C ARG A 94 -18.07 -1.36 -8.61
N GLY A 95 -18.53 -1.33 -9.86
CA GLY A 95 -19.91 -1.69 -10.23
C GLY A 95 -20.12 -3.20 -10.44
N VAL A 96 -19.05 -3.98 -10.49
CA VAL A 96 -19.06 -5.44 -10.71
C VAL A 96 -18.87 -6.18 -9.40
N ILE A 97 -17.92 -5.73 -8.57
CA ILE A 97 -17.59 -6.29 -7.27
C ILE A 97 -17.56 -5.21 -6.19
N GLY A 98 -17.71 -5.61 -4.93
CA GLY A 98 -17.43 -4.74 -3.78
C GLY A 98 -15.93 -4.50 -3.64
N ILE A 99 -15.55 -3.31 -3.20
CA ILE A 99 -14.18 -2.96 -2.84
C ILE A 99 -14.15 -2.31 -1.45
N ASP A 100 -13.01 -2.42 -0.75
CA ASP A 100 -12.79 -1.73 0.52
C ASP A 100 -12.63 -0.21 0.31
N SER A 101 -11.64 0.17 -0.52
CA SER A 101 -11.35 1.56 -0.84
C SER A 101 -10.51 1.63 -2.12
N GLU A 102 -10.40 2.83 -2.67
CA GLU A 102 -9.49 3.15 -3.77
C GLU A 102 -8.11 3.57 -3.20
N ALA A 103 -7.56 2.74 -2.29
CA ALA A 103 -6.28 3.02 -1.65
C ALA A 103 -5.12 2.89 -2.65
N GLY A 104 -4.57 4.02 -3.00
CA GLY A 104 -3.36 4.19 -3.82
C GLY A 104 -2.27 4.93 -3.06
N PRO A 105 -1.39 5.65 -3.73
CA PRO A 105 -0.45 6.55 -3.10
C PRO A 105 -1.19 7.54 -2.19
N THR A 106 -0.72 7.68 -0.96
CA THR A 106 -1.34 8.47 0.08
C THR A 106 -0.56 9.76 0.32
N GLU A 107 -1.19 10.66 1.04
CA GLU A 107 -0.64 11.95 1.39
C GLU A 107 -0.65 12.09 2.92
N ILE A 108 0.37 12.73 3.48
CA ILE A 108 0.38 13.14 4.89
C ILE A 108 0.59 14.64 4.98
N MET A 109 -0.11 15.25 5.91
CA MET A 109 0.15 16.63 6.33
C MET A 109 0.49 16.60 7.82
N VAL A 110 1.66 17.05 8.17
CA VAL A 110 2.09 17.28 9.55
C VAL A 110 1.84 18.76 9.85
N LEU A 111 0.99 19.05 10.82
CA LEU A 111 0.76 20.41 11.32
C LEU A 111 1.50 20.52 12.66
N ALA A 112 2.50 21.39 12.72
CA ALA A 112 3.37 21.48 13.88
C ALA A 112 3.85 22.93 14.11
N ASP A 113 3.98 23.32 15.36
CA ASP A 113 4.56 24.59 15.81
C ASP A 113 5.99 24.39 16.38
N ASP A 114 6.56 25.41 16.99
CA ASP A 114 7.91 25.40 17.54
C ASP A 114 8.12 24.48 18.75
N SER A 115 7.06 23.91 19.30
CA SER A 115 7.13 22.92 20.38
C SER A 115 7.42 21.50 19.89
N ALA A 116 7.31 21.25 18.58
CA ALA A 116 7.52 19.93 17.99
C ALA A 116 9.02 19.58 17.88
N ASP A 117 9.33 18.29 18.06
CA ASP A 117 10.66 17.77 17.82
C ASP A 117 10.90 17.61 16.30
N PRO A 118 11.89 18.29 15.71
CA PRO A 118 12.16 18.23 14.26
C PRO A 118 12.53 16.81 13.79
N VAL A 119 13.10 15.97 14.65
CA VAL A 119 13.43 14.57 14.31
C VAL A 119 12.17 13.74 14.17
N HIS A 120 11.17 13.94 15.02
CA HIS A 120 9.89 13.25 14.93
C HIS A 120 9.11 13.70 13.68
N VAL A 121 9.06 15.00 13.42
CA VAL A 121 8.43 15.54 12.19
C VAL A 121 9.10 14.97 10.94
N ALA A 122 10.43 14.98 10.89
CA ALA A 122 11.17 14.41 9.77
C ALA A 122 10.91 12.91 9.60
N ALA A 123 10.80 12.15 10.71
CA ALA A 123 10.49 10.73 10.67
C ALA A 123 9.10 10.44 10.05
N ASP A 124 8.10 11.23 10.37
CA ASP A 124 6.76 11.10 9.79
C ASP A 124 6.76 11.41 8.29
N LEU A 125 7.43 12.48 7.87
CA LEU A 125 7.58 12.82 6.45
C LEU A 125 8.31 11.73 5.67
N ILE A 126 9.38 11.15 6.23
CA ILE A 126 10.14 10.05 5.64
C ILE A 126 9.29 8.78 5.56
N SER A 127 8.57 8.45 6.61
CA SER A 127 7.68 7.29 6.65
C SER A 127 6.66 7.32 5.52
N GLN A 128 6.08 8.47 5.25
CA GLN A 128 5.15 8.65 4.13
C GLN A 128 5.85 8.56 2.77
N ALA A 129 6.99 9.24 2.61
CA ALA A 129 7.75 9.26 1.37
C ALA A 129 8.30 7.88 0.97
N GLU A 130 8.48 6.96 1.93
CA GLU A 130 8.93 5.60 1.68
C GLU A 130 7.89 4.74 0.94
N HIS A 131 6.60 5.08 1.00
CA HIS A 131 5.54 4.26 0.40
C HIS A 131 5.60 4.27 -1.13
N ASP A 132 5.76 5.44 -1.76
CA ASP A 132 5.79 5.57 -3.23
C ASP A 132 6.53 6.84 -3.65
N VAL A 133 7.11 6.86 -4.86
CA VAL A 133 7.77 8.06 -5.42
C VAL A 133 6.81 9.24 -5.65
N ILE A 134 5.51 8.97 -5.73
CA ILE A 134 4.46 9.98 -5.87
C ILE A 134 3.70 10.22 -4.56
N ALA A 135 4.15 9.66 -3.43
CA ALA A 135 3.61 9.97 -2.11
C ALA A 135 3.87 11.45 -1.77
N ALA A 136 2.88 12.10 -1.18
CA ALA A 136 3.01 13.49 -0.74
C ALA A 136 3.31 13.56 0.76
N SER A 137 4.33 14.31 1.12
CA SER A 137 4.74 14.58 2.50
C SER A 137 4.81 16.08 2.71
N ILE A 138 3.89 16.63 3.50
CA ILE A 138 3.73 18.07 3.67
C ILE A 138 3.90 18.42 5.15
N LEU A 139 4.79 19.36 5.46
CA LEU A 139 4.83 20.04 6.75
C LEU A 139 4.17 21.41 6.62
N VAL A 140 3.23 21.70 7.50
CA VAL A 140 2.67 23.05 7.67
C VAL A 140 3.07 23.56 9.05
N THR A 141 3.75 24.69 9.10
CA THR A 141 4.23 25.28 10.35
C THR A 141 4.20 26.81 10.30
N ASP A 142 4.03 27.44 11.44
CA ASP A 142 4.21 28.88 11.64
C ASP A 142 5.63 29.23 12.14
N SER A 143 6.49 28.21 12.35
CA SER A 143 7.84 28.36 12.89
C SER A 143 8.91 28.22 11.81
N ASP A 144 9.57 29.33 11.45
CA ASP A 144 10.74 29.33 10.58
C ASP A 144 11.87 28.47 11.14
N SER A 145 12.05 28.45 12.46
CA SER A 145 13.08 27.65 13.12
C SER A 145 12.80 26.16 13.00
N LEU A 146 11.56 25.70 13.22
CA LEU A 146 11.19 24.30 13.04
C LEU A 146 11.41 23.87 11.58
N ALA A 147 10.97 24.67 10.62
CA ALA A 147 11.15 24.37 9.19
C ALA A 147 12.62 24.15 8.86
N ALA A 148 13.52 25.08 9.29
CA ALA A 148 14.96 24.98 9.04
C ALA A 148 15.60 23.76 9.73
N GLU A 149 15.18 23.43 10.95
CA GLU A 149 15.69 22.26 11.66
C GLU A 149 15.21 20.95 11.04
N VAL A 150 13.96 20.87 10.59
CA VAL A 150 13.44 19.71 9.84
C VAL A 150 14.22 19.51 8.55
N GLU A 151 14.44 20.54 7.74
CA GLU A 151 15.29 20.45 6.53
C GLU A 151 16.69 19.92 6.83
N LYS A 152 17.30 20.40 7.90
CA LYS A 152 18.64 20.00 8.32
C LYS A 152 18.73 18.51 8.72
N VAL A 153 17.71 17.97 9.37
CA VAL A 153 17.72 16.57 9.83
C VAL A 153 17.20 15.59 8.76
N LEU A 154 16.40 16.04 7.80
CA LEU A 154 15.86 15.20 6.73
C LEU A 154 16.96 14.50 5.92
N ALA A 155 17.95 15.24 5.41
CA ALA A 155 18.97 14.68 4.52
C ALA A 155 19.77 13.54 5.14
N PRO A 156 20.35 13.66 6.36
CA PRO A 156 21.06 12.56 7.01
C PRO A 156 20.13 11.40 7.39
N MET A 157 18.88 11.66 7.78
CA MET A 157 17.91 10.62 8.09
C MET A 157 17.54 9.81 6.85
N VAL A 158 17.26 10.46 5.72
CA VAL A 158 16.99 9.79 4.43
C VAL A 158 18.18 8.93 4.02
N ALA A 159 19.41 9.44 4.11
CA ALA A 159 20.62 8.69 3.76
C ALA A 159 20.81 7.41 4.59
N ALA A 160 20.32 7.38 5.82
CA ALA A 160 20.38 6.22 6.72
C ALA A 160 19.29 5.16 6.44
N THR A 161 18.31 5.44 5.58
CA THR A 161 17.22 4.51 5.27
C THR A 161 17.61 3.51 4.17
N LYS A 162 16.91 2.36 4.15
CA LYS A 162 17.06 1.34 3.11
C LYS A 162 16.59 1.82 1.72
N HIS A 163 15.60 2.69 1.67
CA HIS A 163 14.94 3.15 0.44
C HIS A 163 15.21 4.62 0.13
N SER A 164 16.44 5.08 0.42
CA SER A 164 16.88 6.49 0.31
C SER A 164 16.58 7.13 -1.06
N GLU A 165 16.75 6.37 -2.16
CA GLU A 165 16.46 6.88 -3.51
C GLU A 165 14.96 7.19 -3.69
N ARG A 166 14.07 6.26 -3.32
CA ARG A 166 12.61 6.44 -3.41
C ARG A 166 12.16 7.61 -2.56
N ILE A 167 12.62 7.67 -1.31
CA ILE A 167 12.30 8.75 -0.36
C ILE A 167 12.76 10.10 -0.91
N GLY A 168 14.00 10.16 -1.43
CA GLY A 168 14.53 11.36 -2.04
C GLY A 168 13.71 11.86 -3.22
N GLN A 169 13.24 10.94 -4.09
CA GLN A 169 12.35 11.28 -5.21
C GLN A 169 10.99 11.81 -4.73
N ALA A 170 10.38 11.17 -3.74
CA ALA A 170 9.09 11.61 -3.18
C ALA A 170 9.19 12.99 -2.51
N LEU A 171 10.21 13.21 -1.67
CA LEU A 171 10.41 14.48 -0.96
C LEU A 171 10.81 15.64 -1.88
N SER A 172 11.50 15.38 -3.01
CA SER A 172 11.85 16.40 -3.99
C SER A 172 10.78 16.65 -5.05
N GLY A 173 9.72 15.86 -5.07
CA GLY A 173 8.60 16.00 -5.99
C GLY A 173 7.74 17.23 -5.67
N SER A 174 7.03 17.73 -6.67
CA SER A 174 6.16 18.91 -6.53
C SER A 174 4.97 18.70 -5.59
N GLN A 175 4.68 17.46 -5.21
CA GLN A 175 3.62 17.09 -4.28
C GLN A 175 4.04 17.22 -2.81
N SER A 176 5.35 17.29 -2.51
CA SER A 176 5.88 17.43 -1.16
C SER A 176 6.38 18.86 -0.90
N ALA A 177 6.14 19.37 0.29
CA ALA A 177 6.50 20.75 0.62
C ALA A 177 6.64 20.98 2.14
N ILE A 178 7.43 21.99 2.49
CA ILE A 178 7.34 22.69 3.77
C ILE A 178 6.62 24.01 3.51
N VAL A 179 5.49 24.21 4.17
CA VAL A 179 4.62 25.38 4.00
C VAL A 179 4.67 26.22 5.26
N LEU A 180 5.21 27.44 5.13
CA LEU A 180 5.18 28.43 6.21
C LEU A 180 3.86 29.21 6.17
N VAL A 181 3.18 29.24 7.29
CA VAL A 181 1.92 29.98 7.47
C VAL A 181 2.12 31.08 8.54
N ARG A 182 1.17 31.98 8.65
CA ARG A 182 1.27 33.07 9.63
C ARG A 182 0.55 32.77 10.94
N ASP A 183 -0.49 31.92 10.89
CA ASP A 183 -1.34 31.49 12.03
C ASP A 183 -2.05 30.18 11.64
#